data_ecf13821acf9e0fcd62645d2d24c9068
#
_entry.id   ecf13821acf9e0fcd62645d2d24c9068
#
_cell.length_a   1.000
_cell.length_b   1.000
_cell.length_c   1.000
_cell.angle_alpha   90.00
_cell.angle_beta   90.00
_cell.angle_gamma   90.00
#
_symmetry.space_group_name_H-M   'P 1'
#
loop_
_entity.id
_entity.type
_entity.pdbx_description
1 polymer ?
#
loop_
_entity_poly.entity_id
_entity_poly.type
_entity_poly.pdbx_seq_one_letter_code
_entity_poly.pdbx_strand_id
1 'polypeptide(L)'
;VYKRQVRGYGGHKVTMKPGELLEKDSTVNQRASGGPYFWSYTLSGKGVEEWHPQFTYYGFRYVEVSGAEKLELIELAGMHTTNSAPEVGHFSCSLPMFNKIYELIDWSVRSNLASILTDCPHREKLGWLEVAHLMQYAMQYRYQLNGLYSKVMGDIKDSQTPEGIVPSIAPEYVRFADG
;
A
#
# COMPACT_ATOMS: atom_id res chain seq x y z
N VAL A 1 5.55 -0.17 -3.44
CA VAL A 1 6.22 0.54 -4.55
C VAL A 1 7.48 -0.22 -4.93
N TYR A 2 7.83 -0.25 -6.21
CA TYR A 2 9.08 -0.86 -6.69
C TYR A 2 10.05 0.21 -7.13
N LYS A 3 11.31 -0.03 -6.82
CA LYS A 3 12.44 0.60 -7.48
C LYS A 3 13.04 -0.43 -8.43
N ARG A 4 13.34 -0.04 -9.65
CA ARG A 4 14.09 -0.87 -10.59
C ARG A 4 15.17 -0.07 -11.28
N GLN A 5 16.26 -0.75 -11.58
CA GLN A 5 17.30 -0.27 -12.45
C GLN A 5 17.39 -1.21 -13.66
N VAL A 6 17.31 -0.66 -14.84
CA VAL A 6 17.30 -1.40 -16.10
C VAL A 6 18.19 -0.74 -17.13
N ARG A 7 18.70 -1.54 -18.06
CA ARG A 7 19.41 -1.07 -19.25
C ARG A 7 18.83 -1.77 -20.47
N GLY A 8 18.52 -1.02 -21.51
CA GLY A 8 17.96 -1.57 -22.76
C GLY A 8 17.81 -0.51 -23.84
N TYR A 9 17.23 -0.90 -24.95
CA TYR A 9 16.99 0.00 -26.07
C TYR A 9 15.80 0.94 -25.82
N GLY A 10 15.90 2.16 -26.34
CA GLY A 10 14.81 3.14 -26.29
C GLY A 10 13.54 2.63 -26.97
N GLY A 11 12.39 2.97 -26.38
CA GLY A 11 11.08 2.50 -26.84
C GLY A 11 10.65 1.13 -26.30
N HIS A 12 11.58 0.37 -25.67
CA HIS A 12 11.22 -0.92 -25.09
C HIS A 12 10.36 -0.75 -23.84
N LYS A 13 9.25 -1.48 -23.76
CA LYS A 13 8.27 -1.39 -22.66
C LYS A 13 8.41 -2.58 -21.71
N VAL A 14 8.55 -2.28 -20.42
CA VAL A 14 8.52 -3.26 -19.32
C VAL A 14 7.23 -3.07 -18.53
N THR A 15 6.55 -4.17 -18.26
CA THR A 15 5.31 -4.18 -17.45
C THR A 15 5.54 -4.98 -16.18
N MET A 16 5.02 -4.47 -15.06
CA MET A 16 5.07 -5.13 -13.75
C MET A 16 3.65 -5.27 -13.23
N LYS A 17 3.25 -6.49 -12.93
CA LYS A 17 1.93 -6.85 -12.44
C LYS A 17 2.05 -7.38 -11.01
N PRO A 18 1.61 -6.62 -9.99
CA PRO A 18 1.65 -7.04 -8.59
C PRO A 18 0.50 -7.98 -8.24
N GLY A 19 0.67 -8.83 -7.24
CA GLY A 19 -0.41 -9.61 -6.68
C GLY A 19 -0.01 -10.41 -5.45
N GLU A 20 -1.00 -10.93 -4.75
CA GLU A 20 -0.80 -11.71 -3.52
C GLU A 20 -0.82 -13.22 -3.76
N LEU A 21 -1.41 -13.64 -4.87
CA LEU A 21 -1.59 -15.05 -5.24
C LEU A 21 -0.98 -15.32 -6.62
N LEU A 22 -0.65 -16.58 -6.85
CA LEU A 22 -0.22 -17.09 -8.15
C LEU A 22 -1.27 -18.06 -8.72
N GLU A 23 -1.33 -18.12 -10.04
CA GLU A 23 -1.98 -19.19 -10.79
C GLU A 23 -1.12 -20.46 -10.75
N LYS A 24 -1.66 -21.56 -11.27
CA LYS A 24 -0.93 -22.85 -11.33
C LYS A 24 0.33 -22.81 -12.18
N ASP A 25 0.38 -21.92 -13.17
CA ASP A 25 1.50 -21.70 -14.07
C ASP A 25 2.50 -20.65 -13.53
N SER A 26 2.35 -20.23 -12.27
CA SER A 26 3.16 -19.21 -11.59
C SER A 26 2.97 -17.77 -12.10
N THR A 27 1.99 -17.50 -12.95
CA THR A 27 1.59 -16.13 -13.27
C THR A 27 0.84 -15.49 -12.10
N VAL A 28 0.85 -14.15 -12.02
CA VAL A 28 0.18 -13.43 -10.93
C VAL A 28 -1.33 -13.45 -11.10
N ASN A 29 -2.03 -13.93 -10.06
CA ASN A 29 -3.48 -13.90 -9.95
C ASN A 29 -3.94 -12.62 -9.24
N GLN A 30 -4.73 -11.79 -9.90
CA GLN A 30 -5.30 -10.56 -9.35
C GLN A 30 -6.82 -10.63 -9.10
N ARG A 31 -7.45 -11.80 -9.18
CA ARG A 31 -8.91 -11.92 -9.04
C ARG A 31 -9.45 -11.37 -7.71
N ALA A 32 -8.70 -11.56 -6.63
CA ALA A 32 -9.05 -11.04 -5.31
C ALA A 32 -8.74 -9.55 -5.12
N SER A 33 -7.95 -8.94 -6.00
CA SER A 33 -7.48 -7.55 -5.87
C SER A 33 -8.32 -6.55 -6.69
N GLY A 34 -9.37 -6.99 -7.39
CA GLY A 34 -10.19 -6.11 -8.23
C GLY A 34 -9.49 -5.64 -9.51
N GLY A 35 -8.41 -6.34 -9.94
CA GLY A 35 -7.61 -5.98 -11.12
C GLY A 35 -8.38 -5.87 -12.43
N PRO A 36 -7.70 -5.60 -13.55
CA PRO A 36 -6.24 -5.67 -13.70
C PRO A 36 -5.48 -4.41 -13.26
N TYR A 37 -4.46 -4.60 -12.46
CA TYR A 37 -3.51 -3.54 -12.06
C TYR A 37 -2.12 -3.87 -12.58
N PHE A 38 -1.46 -2.88 -13.17
CA PHE A 38 -0.07 -3.03 -13.61
C PHE A 38 0.61 -1.66 -13.71
N TRP A 39 1.92 -1.68 -13.64
CA TRP A 39 2.73 -0.53 -13.97
C TRP A 39 3.53 -0.82 -15.23
N SER A 40 3.73 0.20 -16.04
CA SER A 40 4.58 0.07 -17.21
C SER A 40 5.53 1.24 -17.33
N TYR A 41 6.69 0.95 -17.90
CA TYR A 41 7.70 1.93 -18.20
C TYR A 41 8.27 1.71 -19.59
N THR A 42 8.41 2.77 -20.35
CA THR A 42 9.06 2.73 -21.66
C THR A 42 10.44 3.34 -21.51
N LEU A 43 11.48 2.57 -21.87
CA LEU A 43 12.85 2.98 -21.77
C LEU A 43 13.18 4.12 -22.73
N SER A 44 14.01 5.05 -22.30
CA SER A 44 14.60 6.09 -23.15
C SER A 44 15.80 5.58 -23.97
N GLY A 45 16.45 4.50 -23.51
CA GLY A 45 17.65 3.92 -24.11
C GLY A 45 18.95 4.65 -23.75
N LYS A 46 18.95 5.51 -22.74
CA LYS A 46 20.09 6.33 -22.32
C LYS A 46 20.89 5.71 -21.17
N GLY A 47 21.32 4.46 -21.31
CA GLY A 47 22.15 3.78 -20.32
C GLY A 47 21.33 3.09 -19.23
N VAL A 48 21.77 3.17 -17.97
CA VAL A 48 21.03 2.64 -16.82
C VAL A 48 19.93 3.60 -16.43
N GLU A 49 18.70 3.11 -16.43
CA GLU A 49 17.53 3.90 -16.08
C GLU A 49 16.93 3.39 -14.77
N GLU A 50 16.64 4.31 -13.87
CA GLU A 50 15.95 4.03 -12.61
C GLU A 50 14.52 4.58 -12.67
N TRP A 51 13.56 3.78 -12.20
CA TRP A 51 12.17 4.20 -12.18
C TRP A 51 11.39 3.52 -11.04
N HIS A 52 10.41 4.23 -10.52
CA HIS A 52 9.38 3.71 -9.64
C HIS A 52 8.02 4.35 -9.96
N PRO A 53 6.88 3.67 -9.71
CA PRO A 53 5.58 4.27 -9.82
C PRO A 53 5.46 5.47 -8.88
N GLN A 54 4.76 6.52 -9.32
CA GLN A 54 4.47 7.70 -8.53
C GLN A 54 2.98 7.75 -8.17
N PHE A 55 2.67 8.30 -6.99
CA PHE A 55 1.30 8.49 -6.51
C PHE A 55 0.45 7.22 -6.43
N THR A 56 1.09 6.08 -6.24
CA THR A 56 0.42 4.79 -6.11
C THR A 56 1.21 3.82 -5.24
N TYR A 57 0.51 2.90 -4.59
CA TYR A 57 1.08 1.76 -3.86
C TYR A 57 0.18 0.55 -4.01
N TYR A 58 0.72 -0.63 -3.78
CA TYR A 58 -0.02 -1.89 -3.73
C TYR A 58 0.56 -2.81 -2.67
N GLY A 59 -0.31 -3.50 -1.94
CA GLY A 59 0.05 -4.71 -1.21
C GLY A 59 0.28 -5.86 -2.19
N PHE A 60 1.40 -6.57 -2.05
CA PHE A 60 1.74 -7.69 -2.92
C PHE A 60 2.71 -8.66 -2.23
N ARG A 61 2.70 -9.89 -2.71
CA ARG A 61 3.71 -10.91 -2.39
C ARG A 61 4.56 -11.25 -3.60
N TYR A 62 3.99 -11.12 -4.79
CA TYR A 62 4.59 -11.48 -6.07
C TYR A 62 4.49 -10.34 -7.07
N VAL A 63 5.42 -10.33 -8.00
CA VAL A 63 5.42 -9.42 -9.13
C VAL A 63 5.80 -10.19 -10.38
N GLU A 64 4.91 -10.20 -11.33
CA GLU A 64 5.17 -10.69 -12.67
C GLU A 64 5.79 -9.55 -13.48
N VAL A 65 6.96 -9.79 -14.05
CA VAL A 65 7.66 -8.83 -14.93
C VAL A 65 7.65 -9.36 -16.34
N SER A 66 7.10 -8.60 -17.26
CA SER A 66 7.07 -8.93 -18.69
C SER A 66 7.77 -7.86 -19.52
N GLY A 67 8.31 -8.26 -20.68
CA GLY A 67 9.14 -7.40 -21.51
C GLY A 67 10.61 -7.33 -21.05
N ALA A 68 11.01 -8.16 -20.06
CA ALA A 68 12.38 -8.15 -19.53
C ALA A 68 13.38 -8.95 -20.37
N GLU A 69 12.93 -9.77 -21.29
CA GLU A 69 13.75 -10.67 -22.11
C GLU A 69 14.69 -9.96 -23.10
N LYS A 70 14.48 -8.69 -23.35
CA LYS A 70 15.30 -7.86 -24.27
C LYS A 70 16.06 -6.73 -23.56
N LEU A 71 16.19 -6.83 -22.24
CA LEU A 71 16.89 -5.83 -21.43
C LEU A 71 17.66 -6.48 -20.28
N GLU A 72 18.59 -5.74 -19.74
CA GLU A 72 19.30 -6.10 -18.52
C GLU A 72 18.52 -5.55 -17.31
N LEU A 73 17.92 -6.45 -16.51
CA LEU A 73 17.34 -6.09 -15.23
C LEU A 73 18.45 -6.10 -14.17
N ILE A 74 18.90 -4.92 -13.78
CA ILE A 74 20.02 -4.75 -12.84
C ILE A 74 19.54 -4.88 -11.38
N GLU A 75 18.42 -4.24 -11.07
CA GLU A 75 17.83 -4.26 -9.73
C GLU A 75 16.29 -4.25 -9.81
N LEU A 76 15.66 -5.03 -8.95
CA LEU A 76 14.23 -4.96 -8.68
C LEU A 76 14.02 -5.02 -7.16
N ALA A 77 13.70 -3.89 -6.54
CA ALA A 77 13.53 -3.77 -5.10
C ALA A 77 12.08 -3.39 -4.74
N GLY A 78 11.50 -4.08 -3.76
CA GLY A 78 10.24 -3.70 -3.13
C GLY A 78 10.48 -2.57 -2.14
N MET A 79 9.84 -1.42 -2.34
CA MET A 79 9.92 -0.27 -1.42
C MET A 79 8.66 -0.24 -0.56
N HIS A 80 8.81 -0.44 0.74
CA HIS A 80 7.72 -0.25 1.69
C HIS A 80 7.49 1.24 1.94
N THR A 81 6.24 1.68 1.81
CA THR A 81 5.82 3.06 2.11
C THR A 81 4.84 3.04 3.26
N THR A 82 5.07 3.89 4.25
CA THR A 82 4.20 4.06 5.41
C THR A 82 4.35 5.48 5.96
N ASN A 83 3.40 5.94 6.76
CA ASN A 83 3.56 7.19 7.50
C ASN A 83 4.68 7.06 8.53
N SER A 84 5.39 8.15 8.76
CA SER A 84 6.44 8.25 9.79
C SER A 84 5.83 8.49 11.18
N ALA A 85 5.10 7.52 11.72
CA ALA A 85 4.66 7.56 13.10
C ALA A 85 5.80 7.04 13.99
N PRO A 86 6.29 7.81 14.98
CA PRO A 86 7.32 7.35 15.89
C PRO A 86 6.88 6.11 16.66
N GLU A 87 7.75 5.12 16.75
CA GLU A 87 7.52 3.96 17.60
C GLU A 87 7.75 4.36 19.05
N VAL A 88 6.79 4.06 19.93
CA VAL A 88 6.82 4.40 21.37
C VAL A 88 6.64 3.19 22.27
N GLY A 89 6.30 2.04 21.72
CA GLY A 89 6.09 0.81 22.47
C GLY A 89 6.59 -0.44 21.74
N HIS A 90 6.89 -1.45 22.55
CA HIS A 90 7.31 -2.75 22.07
C HIS A 90 6.73 -3.85 22.95
N PHE A 91 6.40 -4.99 22.36
CA PHE A 91 5.95 -6.17 23.06
C PHE A 91 6.86 -7.35 22.76
N SER A 92 7.25 -8.08 23.81
CA SER A 92 7.89 -9.40 23.67
C SER A 92 7.54 -10.28 24.87
N CYS A 93 7.46 -11.59 24.65
CA CYS A 93 7.23 -12.57 25.72
C CYS A 93 7.95 -13.89 25.40
N SER A 94 7.93 -14.81 26.37
CA SER A 94 8.57 -16.13 26.25
C SER A 94 7.89 -17.08 25.25
N LEU A 95 6.68 -16.78 24.81
CA LEU A 95 5.93 -17.59 23.86
C LEU A 95 6.11 -17.07 22.43
N PRO A 96 6.86 -17.77 21.56
CA PRO A 96 7.20 -17.27 20.21
C PRO A 96 5.96 -16.97 19.33
N MET A 97 4.87 -17.69 19.55
CA MET A 97 3.63 -17.47 18.80
C MET A 97 3.08 -16.05 19.01
N PHE A 98 3.06 -15.54 20.24
CA PHE A 98 2.57 -14.19 20.51
C PHE A 98 3.49 -13.11 19.94
N ASN A 99 4.80 -13.33 19.97
CA ASN A 99 5.75 -12.43 19.31
C ASN A 99 5.48 -12.39 17.80
N LYS A 100 5.20 -13.54 17.19
CA LYS A 100 4.86 -13.60 15.76
C LYS A 100 3.52 -12.92 15.43
N ILE A 101 2.50 -13.09 16.28
CA ILE A 101 1.22 -12.38 16.14
C ILE A 101 1.46 -10.87 16.21
N TYR A 102 2.25 -10.38 17.15
CA TYR A 102 2.59 -8.97 17.28
C TYR A 102 3.26 -8.41 16.01
N GLU A 103 4.24 -9.14 15.45
CA GLU A 103 4.87 -8.77 14.17
C GLU A 103 3.87 -8.71 13.01
N LEU A 104 2.96 -9.68 12.91
CA LEU A 104 1.95 -9.72 11.85
C LEU A 104 0.96 -8.55 11.95
N ILE A 105 0.54 -8.19 13.17
CA ILE A 105 -0.29 -7.01 13.42
C ILE A 105 0.47 -5.74 13.01
N ASP A 106 1.72 -5.62 13.41
CA ASP A 106 2.56 -4.46 13.06
C ASP A 106 2.71 -4.30 11.55
N TRP A 107 3.00 -5.37 10.83
CA TRP A 107 3.08 -5.36 9.38
C TRP A 107 1.74 -5.01 8.72
N SER A 108 0.62 -5.50 9.26
CA SER A 108 -0.71 -5.14 8.79
C SER A 108 -0.98 -3.64 8.92
N VAL A 109 -0.71 -3.07 10.10
CA VAL A 109 -0.84 -1.63 10.35
C VAL A 109 0.02 -0.83 9.38
N ARG A 110 1.31 -1.12 9.29
CA ARG A 110 2.26 -0.40 8.43
C ARG A 110 1.90 -0.48 6.95
N SER A 111 1.37 -1.60 6.50
CA SER A 111 0.94 -1.80 5.11
C SER A 111 -0.29 -0.98 4.75
N ASN A 112 -1.10 -0.62 5.76
CA ASN A 112 -2.34 0.14 5.58
C ASN A 112 -2.21 1.61 6.03
N LEU A 113 -1.02 2.05 6.45
CA LEU A 113 -0.79 3.39 6.97
C LEU A 113 -0.07 4.24 5.93
N ALA A 114 -0.80 4.69 4.91
CA ALA A 114 -0.30 5.55 3.85
C ALA A 114 -1.18 6.80 3.73
N SER A 115 -0.82 7.88 4.42
CA SER A 115 -1.59 9.12 4.60
C SER A 115 -2.79 8.98 5.55
N ILE A 116 -3.59 7.95 5.39
CA ILE A 116 -4.72 7.55 6.25
C ILE A 116 -4.54 6.08 6.63
N LEU A 117 -5.35 5.59 7.56
CA LEU A 117 -5.47 4.16 7.83
C LEU A 117 -6.51 3.57 6.87
N THR A 118 -6.07 2.68 5.98
CA THR A 118 -6.93 2.03 5.00
C THR A 118 -7.34 0.63 5.45
N ASP A 119 -8.44 0.13 4.91
CA ASP A 119 -8.96 -1.23 5.14
C ASP A 119 -8.04 -2.31 4.56
N CYS A 120 -7.48 -2.06 3.38
CA CYS A 120 -6.60 -2.98 2.69
C CYS A 120 -5.61 -2.25 1.77
N PRO A 121 -4.38 -2.79 1.57
CA PRO A 121 -3.36 -2.12 0.76
C PRO A 121 -3.43 -2.47 -0.72
N HIS A 122 -4.36 -3.34 -1.16
CA HIS A 122 -4.34 -3.92 -2.50
C HIS A 122 -5.62 -3.73 -3.31
N ARG A 123 -6.79 -3.53 -2.68
CA ARG A 123 -8.08 -3.43 -3.38
C ARG A 123 -8.73 -2.06 -3.20
N GLU A 124 -9.46 -1.86 -2.10
CA GLU A 124 -10.27 -0.67 -1.86
C GLU A 124 -9.42 0.55 -1.53
N LYS A 125 -8.51 0.42 -0.56
CA LYS A 125 -7.64 1.50 -0.04
C LYS A 125 -8.44 2.69 0.46
N LEU A 126 -9.57 2.42 1.09
CA LEU A 126 -10.48 3.43 1.61
C LEU A 126 -10.20 3.73 3.09
N GLY A 127 -10.34 4.99 3.46
CA GLY A 127 -10.19 5.45 4.84
C GLY A 127 -11.48 5.30 5.63
N TRP A 128 -11.92 4.06 5.84
CA TRP A 128 -13.10 3.76 6.64
C TRP A 128 -12.93 4.26 8.06
N LEU A 129 -13.88 5.08 8.54
CA LEU A 129 -13.81 5.66 9.88
C LEU A 129 -13.95 4.60 10.97
N GLU A 130 -14.69 3.53 10.69
CA GLU A 130 -14.77 2.37 11.56
C GLU A 130 -13.41 1.74 11.78
N VAL A 131 -12.60 1.55 10.72
CA VAL A 131 -11.24 1.00 10.81
C VAL A 131 -10.37 1.90 11.67
N ALA A 132 -10.41 3.22 11.44
CA ALA A 132 -9.66 4.18 12.24
C ALA A 132 -10.07 4.12 13.72
N HIS A 133 -11.37 3.98 14.01
CA HIS A 133 -11.90 3.87 15.38
C HIS A 133 -11.46 2.56 16.06
N LEU A 134 -11.67 1.42 15.42
CA LEU A 134 -11.39 0.11 16.02
C LEU A 134 -9.88 -0.13 16.24
N MET A 135 -9.03 0.36 15.33
CA MET A 135 -7.59 0.12 15.39
C MET A 135 -6.83 1.08 16.32
N GLN A 136 -7.43 2.18 16.77
CA GLN A 136 -6.73 3.22 17.54
C GLN A 136 -6.02 2.68 18.79
N TYR A 137 -6.69 1.83 19.58
CA TYR A 137 -6.12 1.29 20.81
C TYR A 137 -4.97 0.32 20.54
N ALA A 138 -5.10 -0.54 19.55
CA ALA A 138 -4.03 -1.46 19.17
C ALA A 138 -2.79 -0.70 18.67
N MET A 139 -2.99 0.35 17.89
CA MET A 139 -1.92 1.15 17.32
C MET A 139 -1.20 2.03 18.35
N GLN A 140 -1.93 2.60 19.33
CA GLN A 140 -1.33 3.51 20.34
C GLN A 140 -0.33 2.81 21.28
N TYR A 141 -0.42 1.49 21.43
CA TYR A 141 0.57 0.74 22.20
C TYR A 141 1.93 0.65 21.50
N ARG A 142 1.96 0.91 20.21
CA ARG A 142 3.17 0.85 19.40
C ARG A 142 3.63 2.20 18.89
N TYR A 143 2.69 3.07 18.49
CA TYR A 143 2.98 4.30 17.75
C TYR A 143 2.46 5.54 18.44
N GLN A 144 3.19 6.65 18.29
CA GLN A 144 2.66 7.96 18.62
C GLN A 144 1.69 8.42 17.52
N LEU A 145 0.42 8.49 17.82
CA LEU A 145 -0.65 8.67 16.84
C LEU A 145 -1.19 10.10 16.72
N ASN A 146 -0.68 11.07 17.49
CA ASN A 146 -1.23 12.42 17.54
C ASN A 146 -1.33 13.07 16.15
N GLY A 147 -0.25 13.01 15.35
CA GLY A 147 -0.23 13.55 13.97
C GLY A 147 -1.22 12.86 13.05
N LEU A 148 -1.30 11.53 13.12
CA LEU A 148 -2.24 10.74 12.31
C LEU A 148 -3.68 11.11 12.63
N TYR A 149 -4.07 11.08 13.92
CA TYR A 149 -5.46 11.36 14.30
C TYR A 149 -5.84 12.84 14.15
N SER A 150 -4.89 13.78 14.29
CA SER A 150 -5.13 15.17 13.91
C SER A 150 -5.49 15.30 12.44
N LYS A 151 -4.78 14.57 11.56
CA LYS A 151 -5.12 14.52 10.13
C LYS A 151 -6.48 13.86 9.89
N VAL A 152 -6.74 12.70 10.49
CA VAL A 152 -8.05 12.00 10.36
C VAL A 152 -9.20 12.92 10.77
N MET A 153 -9.08 13.65 11.86
CA MET A 153 -10.11 14.62 12.30
C MET A 153 -10.26 15.78 11.32
N GLY A 154 -9.17 16.24 10.70
CA GLY A 154 -9.23 17.23 9.61
C GLY A 154 -9.96 16.67 8.39
N ASP A 155 -9.62 15.47 7.94
CA ASP A 155 -10.27 14.81 6.82
C ASP A 155 -11.79 14.60 7.07
N ILE A 156 -12.17 14.22 8.29
CA ILE A 156 -13.59 14.09 8.71
C ILE A 156 -14.30 15.44 8.59
N LYS A 157 -13.72 16.49 9.14
CA LYS A 157 -14.28 17.84 9.08
C LYS A 157 -14.47 18.32 7.66
N ASP A 158 -13.47 18.10 6.79
CA ASP A 158 -13.50 18.53 5.40
C ASP A 158 -14.46 17.68 4.54
N SER A 159 -14.80 16.48 4.99
CA SER A 159 -15.73 15.56 4.33
C SER A 159 -17.19 15.70 4.79
N GLN A 160 -17.47 16.51 5.84
CA GLN A 160 -18.86 16.71 6.30
C GLN A 160 -19.74 17.33 5.25
N THR A 161 -21.00 16.87 5.18
CA THR A 161 -22.02 17.53 4.34
C THR A 161 -22.41 18.89 4.93
N PRO A 162 -23.09 19.77 4.15
CA PRO A 162 -23.62 21.04 4.67
C PRO A 162 -24.54 20.88 5.88
N GLU A 163 -25.22 19.72 6.00
CA GLU A 163 -26.08 19.36 7.11
C GLU A 163 -25.34 18.82 8.33
N GLY A 164 -23.99 18.66 8.20
CA GLY A 164 -23.13 18.18 9.28
C GLY A 164 -22.99 16.65 9.38
N ILE A 165 -23.49 15.91 8.40
CA ILE A 165 -23.36 14.44 8.37
C ILE A 165 -21.93 14.07 8.03
N VAL A 166 -21.38 13.11 8.79
CA VAL A 166 -20.04 12.54 8.56
C VAL A 166 -20.19 11.31 7.66
N PRO A 167 -19.45 11.22 6.53
CA PRO A 167 -19.51 10.06 5.66
C PRO A 167 -18.81 8.84 6.28
N SER A 168 -19.01 7.67 5.69
CA SER A 168 -18.39 6.42 6.16
C SER A 168 -16.88 6.36 5.94
N ILE A 169 -16.36 7.13 4.98
CA ILE A 169 -14.92 7.25 4.67
C ILE A 169 -14.47 8.71 4.69
N ALA A 170 -13.24 8.94 5.09
CA ALA A 170 -12.61 10.26 5.01
C ALA A 170 -11.11 10.12 4.60
N PRO A 171 -10.62 10.85 3.57
CA PRO A 171 -11.38 11.75 2.68
C PRO A 171 -12.45 11.04 1.86
N GLU A 172 -13.56 11.71 1.58
CA GLU A 172 -14.67 11.16 0.79
C GLU A 172 -14.42 11.35 -0.72
N TYR A 173 -13.62 10.47 -1.33
CA TYR A 173 -13.39 10.47 -2.78
C TYR A 173 -14.22 9.41 -3.54
N VAL A 174 -14.94 8.56 -2.81
CA VAL A 174 -15.97 7.65 -3.33
C VAL A 174 -17.23 7.88 -2.51
N ARG A 175 -18.34 8.17 -3.18
CA ARG A 175 -19.65 8.30 -2.54
C ARG A 175 -20.44 7.01 -2.71
N PHE A 176 -20.91 6.49 -1.60
CA PHE A 176 -21.82 5.35 -1.60
C PHE A 176 -23.26 5.85 -1.69
N ALA A 177 -24.08 5.18 -2.50
CA ALA A 177 -25.44 5.66 -2.84
C ALA A 177 -26.40 5.70 -1.62
N ASP A 178 -26.06 5.01 -0.54
CA ASP A 178 -26.90 4.81 0.64
C ASP A 178 -26.29 5.41 1.93
N GLY A 179 -25.38 6.37 1.82
CA GLY A 179 -24.71 7.03 2.93
C GLY A 179 -25.06 8.49 3.09
#